data_72b9c92db5f91d668cda0912bd52b001
#
_entry.id   72b9c92db5f91d668cda0912bd52b001
#
_cell.length_a   1.000
_cell.length_b   1.000
_cell.length_c   1.000
_cell.angle_alpha   90.00
_cell.angle_beta   90.00
_cell.angle_gamma   90.00
#
_symmetry.space_group_name_H-M   'P 1'
#
loop_
_entity.id
_entity.type
_entity.pdbx_description
1 polymer ?
#
loop_
_entity_poly.entity_id
_entity_poly.type
_entity_poly.pdbx_seq_one_letter_code
_entity_poly.pdbx_strand_id
1 'polypeptide(L)'
;MVKYPKMREELLETLRSLADREYQHKAWLESDYPPGIECDSFDEAVHFLYDDTVLAENPNAAIGVIIEDEKEARLISAVCQAIDLVFEALGTGVSDEEYIKSSEWTSVVEAASRALQWMEIQSQEAVKV
;
A
#
# COMPACT_ATOMS: atom_id res chain seq x y z
N MET A 1 -1.77 -17.78 10.10
CA MET A 1 -0.44 -17.15 10.29
C MET A 1 0.33 -17.17 8.98
N VAL A 2 0.90 -16.05 8.61
CA VAL A 2 1.66 -15.95 7.35
C VAL A 2 3.09 -16.45 7.53
N LYS A 3 3.68 -16.91 6.42
CA LYS A 3 5.05 -17.42 6.40
C LYS A 3 6.08 -16.31 6.62
N TYR A 4 5.84 -15.11 6.09
CA TYR A 4 6.76 -13.99 6.20
C TYR A 4 6.13 -12.80 6.91
N PRO A 5 6.07 -12.82 8.25
CA PRO A 5 5.44 -11.74 9.03
C PRO A 5 6.10 -10.38 8.85
N LYS A 6 7.39 -10.34 8.60
CA LYS A 6 8.09 -9.07 8.33
C LYS A 6 7.63 -8.43 7.02
N MET A 7 7.40 -9.22 5.98
CA MET A 7 6.85 -8.71 4.72
C MET A 7 5.42 -8.23 4.90
N ARG A 8 4.65 -8.88 5.78
CA ARG A 8 3.32 -8.40 6.13
C ARG A 8 3.39 -7.04 6.83
N GLU A 9 4.36 -6.83 7.71
CA GLU A 9 4.57 -5.52 8.34
C GLU A 9 4.90 -4.45 7.31
N GLU A 10 5.77 -4.77 6.34
CA GLU A 10 6.09 -3.85 5.25
C GLU A 10 4.86 -3.52 4.40
N LEU A 11 3.99 -4.51 4.17
CA LEU A 11 2.73 -4.28 3.47
C LEU A 11 1.84 -3.30 4.26
N LEU A 12 1.72 -3.49 5.57
CA LEU A 12 0.94 -2.58 6.41
C LEU A 12 1.51 -1.16 6.38
N GLU A 13 2.82 -1.02 6.43
CA GLU A 13 3.48 0.29 6.32
C GLU A 13 3.23 0.93 4.96
N THR A 14 3.29 0.14 3.89
CA THR A 14 2.98 0.61 2.53
C THR A 14 1.53 1.12 2.45
N LEU A 15 0.59 0.37 3.02
CA LEU A 15 -0.81 0.77 3.04
C LEU A 15 -1.02 2.04 3.86
N ARG A 16 -0.32 2.20 4.99
CA ARG A 16 -0.39 3.43 5.80
C ARG A 16 0.07 4.63 4.99
N SER A 17 1.18 4.50 4.27
CA SER A 17 1.70 5.59 3.47
C SER A 17 0.74 5.97 2.33
N LEU A 18 0.09 4.99 1.71
CA LEU A 18 -0.88 5.23 0.64
C LEU A 18 -2.20 5.80 1.16
N ALA A 19 -2.56 5.53 2.41
CA ALA A 19 -3.81 5.95 3.01
C ALA A 19 -3.76 7.33 3.69
N ASP A 20 -2.57 7.90 3.89
CA ASP A 20 -2.36 9.09 4.71
C ASP A 20 -1.81 10.25 3.87
N ARG A 21 -2.70 11.18 3.48
CA ARG A 21 -2.32 12.34 2.67
C ARG A 21 -1.34 13.27 3.38
N GLU A 22 -1.47 13.43 4.69
CA GLU A 22 -0.56 14.27 5.48
C GLU A 22 0.85 13.69 5.48
N TYR A 23 0.97 12.38 5.66
CA TYR A 23 2.24 11.68 5.57
C TYR A 23 2.86 11.84 4.17
N GLN A 24 2.06 11.68 3.11
CA GLN A 24 2.52 11.85 1.73
C GLN A 24 3.11 13.24 1.51
N HIS A 25 2.44 14.27 2.03
CA HIS A 25 2.95 15.64 1.92
C HIS A 25 4.30 15.79 2.61
N LYS A 26 4.40 15.34 3.85
CA LYS A 26 5.64 15.49 4.64
C LYS A 26 6.78 14.63 4.11
N ALA A 27 6.53 13.35 3.91
CA ALA A 27 7.59 12.41 3.55
C ALA A 27 7.91 12.45 2.05
N TRP A 28 6.89 12.41 1.20
CA TRP A 28 7.10 12.29 -0.25
C TRP A 28 7.45 13.62 -0.91
N LEU A 29 6.87 14.72 -0.46
CA LEU A 29 7.07 16.03 -1.09
C LEU A 29 8.13 16.87 -0.37
N GLU A 30 8.19 16.81 0.96
CA GLU A 30 9.10 17.63 1.76
C GLU A 30 10.32 16.87 2.27
N SER A 31 10.38 15.55 2.03
CA SER A 31 11.45 14.68 2.54
C SER A 31 11.60 14.73 4.07
N ASP A 32 10.49 14.97 4.76
CA ASP A 32 10.43 14.98 6.22
C ASP A 32 9.95 13.61 6.70
N TYR A 33 10.91 12.72 6.98
CA TYR A 33 10.62 11.32 7.31
C TYR A 33 10.52 11.10 8.81
N PRO A 34 9.60 10.20 9.25
CA PRO A 34 9.54 9.83 10.66
C PRO A 34 10.80 9.05 11.08
N PRO A 35 11.07 8.95 12.40
CA PRO A 35 12.23 8.20 12.88
C PRO A 35 12.25 6.77 12.34
N GLY A 36 13.42 6.33 11.88
CA GLY A 36 13.60 4.99 11.33
C GLY A 36 13.36 4.86 9.84
N ILE A 37 12.88 5.91 9.17
CA ILE A 37 12.67 5.93 7.72
C ILE A 37 13.67 6.87 7.09
N GLU A 38 14.50 6.35 6.18
CA GLU A 38 15.54 7.13 5.49
C GLU A 38 15.02 7.81 4.23
N CYS A 39 14.07 7.15 3.53
CA CYS A 39 13.45 7.70 2.34
C CYS A 39 12.09 7.01 2.12
N ASP A 40 11.18 7.71 1.47
CA ASP A 40 9.92 7.16 1.03
C ASP A 40 9.35 7.99 -0.11
N SER A 41 8.56 7.34 -0.98
CA SER A 41 7.93 7.97 -2.12
C SER A 41 6.85 7.04 -2.67
N PHE A 42 6.09 7.54 -3.64
CA PHE A 42 5.14 6.70 -4.37
C PHE A 42 5.87 5.54 -5.07
N ASP A 43 7.06 5.78 -5.63
CA ASP A 43 7.87 4.74 -6.26
C ASP A 43 8.21 3.60 -5.31
N GLU A 44 8.49 3.91 -4.05
CA GLU A 44 8.77 2.86 -3.05
C GLU A 44 7.56 1.95 -2.85
N ALA A 45 6.37 2.52 -2.76
CA ALA A 45 5.13 1.74 -2.62
C ALA A 45 4.88 0.88 -3.87
N VAL A 46 5.07 1.43 -5.05
CA VAL A 46 4.91 0.72 -6.32
C VAL A 46 5.90 -0.43 -6.42
N HIS A 47 7.17 -0.18 -6.06
CA HIS A 47 8.20 -1.21 -6.06
C HIS A 47 7.84 -2.38 -5.16
N PHE A 48 7.36 -2.09 -3.96
CA PHE A 48 6.98 -3.14 -3.03
C PHE A 48 5.83 -4.00 -3.58
N LEU A 49 4.79 -3.36 -4.08
CA LEU A 49 3.58 -4.06 -4.53
C LEU A 49 3.77 -4.78 -5.87
N TYR A 50 4.56 -4.23 -6.79
CA TYR A 50 4.66 -4.70 -8.17
C TYR A 50 5.92 -5.50 -8.44
N ASP A 51 7.05 -5.15 -7.81
CA ASP A 51 8.35 -5.75 -8.12
C ASP A 51 8.84 -6.69 -7.03
N ASP A 52 8.73 -6.29 -5.76
CA ASP A 52 9.29 -7.07 -4.64
C ASP A 52 8.38 -8.20 -4.21
N THR A 53 7.09 -8.14 -4.55
CA THR A 53 6.10 -9.14 -4.19
C THR A 53 5.26 -9.50 -5.41
N VAL A 54 4.45 -10.57 -5.27
CA VAL A 54 3.49 -10.96 -6.32
C VAL A 54 2.12 -10.30 -6.11
N LEU A 55 2.00 -9.37 -5.16
CA LEU A 55 0.70 -8.83 -4.73
C LEU A 55 -0.07 -8.15 -5.85
N ALA A 56 0.61 -7.37 -6.70
CA ALA A 56 -0.07 -6.69 -7.81
C ALA A 56 -0.45 -7.65 -8.94
N GLU A 57 0.41 -8.63 -9.22
CA GLU A 57 0.20 -9.59 -10.30
C GLU A 57 -0.80 -10.68 -9.93
N ASN A 58 -0.63 -11.26 -8.74
CA ASN A 58 -1.47 -12.36 -8.29
C ASN A 58 -1.56 -12.39 -6.77
N PRO A 59 -2.43 -11.56 -6.17
CA PRO A 59 -2.53 -11.50 -4.72
C PRO A 59 -2.93 -12.84 -4.08
N ASN A 60 -3.68 -13.68 -4.78
CA ASN A 60 -4.07 -14.99 -4.24
C ASN A 60 -2.86 -15.89 -3.98
N ALA A 61 -1.79 -15.76 -4.77
CA ALA A 61 -0.56 -16.53 -4.55
C ALA A 61 0.14 -16.13 -3.24
N ALA A 62 -0.17 -14.99 -2.67
CA ALA A 62 0.42 -14.51 -1.43
C ALA A 62 -0.35 -14.97 -0.17
N ILE A 63 -1.50 -15.63 -0.33
CA ILE A 63 -2.28 -16.14 0.81
C ILE A 63 -1.46 -17.20 1.55
N GLY A 64 -1.33 -17.02 2.87
CA GLY A 64 -0.50 -17.87 3.71
C GLY A 64 0.98 -17.49 3.71
N VAL A 65 1.39 -16.60 2.81
CA VAL A 65 2.78 -16.14 2.68
C VAL A 65 2.94 -14.73 3.27
N ILE A 66 2.15 -13.79 2.79
CA ILE A 66 2.17 -12.38 3.23
C ILE A 66 0.80 -11.97 3.76
N ILE A 67 -0.28 -12.46 3.18
CA ILE A 67 -1.65 -12.15 3.57
C ILE A 67 -2.36 -13.41 4.07
N GLU A 68 -3.47 -13.21 4.80
CA GLU A 68 -4.13 -14.28 5.52
C GLU A 68 -5.20 -15.02 4.72
N ASP A 69 -5.97 -14.30 3.87
CA ASP A 69 -7.15 -14.87 3.23
C ASP A 69 -7.53 -14.16 1.94
N GLU A 70 -8.60 -14.67 1.30
CA GLU A 70 -9.11 -14.12 0.05
C GLU A 70 -9.64 -12.70 0.19
N LYS A 71 -10.19 -12.33 1.35
CA LYS A 71 -10.68 -10.96 1.54
C LYS A 71 -9.52 -9.97 1.50
N GLU A 72 -8.40 -10.30 2.17
CA GLU A 72 -7.20 -9.48 2.08
C GLU A 72 -6.70 -9.39 0.64
N ALA A 73 -6.71 -10.52 -0.08
CA ALA A 73 -6.31 -10.53 -1.49
C ALA A 73 -7.16 -9.57 -2.33
N ARG A 74 -8.48 -9.57 -2.12
CA ARG A 74 -9.38 -8.66 -2.86
C ARG A 74 -9.13 -7.21 -2.52
N LEU A 75 -8.89 -6.90 -1.23
CA LEU A 75 -8.61 -5.53 -0.80
C LEU A 75 -7.29 -5.01 -1.37
N ILE A 76 -6.25 -5.84 -1.40
CA ILE A 76 -4.97 -5.48 -2.00
C ILE A 76 -5.12 -5.32 -3.52
N SER A 77 -5.88 -6.21 -4.16
CA SER A 77 -6.17 -6.08 -5.59
C SER A 77 -6.82 -4.74 -5.91
N ALA A 78 -7.76 -4.29 -5.08
CA ALA A 78 -8.41 -2.99 -5.26
C ALA A 78 -7.41 -1.83 -5.15
N VAL A 79 -6.45 -1.90 -4.25
CA VAL A 79 -5.38 -0.90 -4.14
C VAL A 79 -4.56 -0.86 -5.43
N CYS A 80 -4.14 -2.01 -5.92
CA CYS A 80 -3.33 -2.08 -7.14
C CYS A 80 -4.11 -1.62 -8.37
N GLN A 81 -5.40 -1.94 -8.46
CA GLN A 81 -6.25 -1.44 -9.54
C GLN A 81 -6.39 0.07 -9.51
N ALA A 82 -6.52 0.67 -8.32
CA ALA A 82 -6.58 2.12 -8.18
C ALA A 82 -5.26 2.77 -8.61
N ILE A 83 -4.13 2.16 -8.28
CA ILE A 83 -2.81 2.63 -8.73
C ILE A 83 -2.69 2.54 -10.25
N ASP A 84 -3.13 1.43 -10.84
CA ASP A 84 -3.12 1.26 -12.29
C ASP A 84 -3.92 2.35 -12.99
N LEU A 85 -5.07 2.73 -12.44
CA LEU A 85 -5.90 3.82 -12.99
C LEU A 85 -5.18 5.17 -12.94
N VAL A 86 -4.43 5.43 -11.88
CA VAL A 86 -3.60 6.64 -11.79
C VAL A 86 -2.56 6.66 -12.91
N PHE A 87 -1.88 5.54 -13.15
CA PHE A 87 -0.89 5.44 -14.22
C PHE A 87 -1.53 5.56 -15.60
N GLU A 88 -2.72 5.01 -15.81
CA GLU A 88 -3.44 5.16 -17.07
C GLU A 88 -3.80 6.62 -17.34
N ALA A 89 -4.21 7.34 -16.29
CA ALA A 89 -4.65 8.74 -16.44
C ALA A 89 -3.48 9.71 -16.60
N LEU A 90 -2.38 9.52 -15.87
CA LEU A 90 -1.28 10.49 -15.79
C LEU A 90 0.03 9.99 -16.41
N GLY A 91 0.16 8.69 -16.65
CA GLY A 91 1.43 8.08 -17.06
C GLY A 91 2.34 7.81 -15.87
N THR A 92 3.54 7.31 -16.14
CA THR A 92 4.48 6.88 -15.12
C THR A 92 5.62 7.89 -14.87
N GLY A 93 5.64 9.00 -15.60
CA GLY A 93 6.75 9.96 -15.57
C GLY A 93 6.44 11.28 -14.89
N VAL A 94 5.31 11.40 -14.16
CA VAL A 94 4.96 12.64 -13.48
C VAL A 94 5.46 12.59 -12.02
N SER A 95 5.48 13.76 -11.36
CA SER A 95 5.94 13.87 -9.98
C SER A 95 4.92 13.33 -8.99
N ASP A 96 5.38 13.00 -7.79
CA ASP A 96 4.48 12.57 -6.71
C ASP A 96 3.43 13.64 -6.41
N GLU A 97 3.80 14.91 -6.47
CA GLU A 97 2.84 16.01 -6.28
C GLU A 97 1.69 15.94 -7.27
N GLU A 98 1.98 15.68 -8.54
CA GLU A 98 0.95 15.57 -9.57
C GLU A 98 0.03 14.37 -9.34
N TYR A 99 0.58 13.22 -8.93
CA TYR A 99 -0.21 12.05 -8.58
C TYR A 99 -1.16 12.35 -7.41
N ILE A 100 -0.64 12.94 -6.34
CA ILE A 100 -1.42 13.23 -5.13
C ILE A 100 -2.54 14.22 -5.41
N LYS A 101 -2.33 15.17 -6.30
CA LYS A 101 -3.34 16.20 -6.66
C LYS A 101 -4.41 15.67 -7.62
N SER A 102 -4.20 14.53 -8.25
CA SER A 102 -5.15 14.03 -9.25
C SER A 102 -6.44 13.55 -8.59
N SER A 103 -7.54 13.59 -9.37
CA SER A 103 -8.81 13.06 -8.89
C SER A 103 -8.78 11.55 -8.69
N GLU A 104 -7.96 10.84 -9.47
CA GLU A 104 -7.78 9.39 -9.37
C GLU A 104 -7.12 8.98 -8.05
N TRP A 105 -6.32 9.88 -7.45
CA TRP A 105 -5.60 9.58 -6.20
C TRP A 105 -6.53 9.29 -5.04
N THR A 106 -7.71 9.89 -5.00
CA THR A 106 -8.71 9.63 -3.96
C THR A 106 -9.05 8.14 -3.87
N SER A 107 -9.17 7.46 -5.01
CA SER A 107 -9.44 6.03 -5.05
C SER A 107 -8.30 5.21 -4.45
N VAL A 108 -7.06 5.62 -4.64
CA VAL A 108 -5.89 4.97 -4.03
C VAL A 108 -5.95 5.09 -2.51
N VAL A 109 -6.19 6.30 -2.01
CA VAL A 109 -6.27 6.56 -0.57
C VAL A 109 -7.41 5.75 0.07
N GLU A 110 -8.57 5.75 -0.54
CA GLU A 110 -9.73 5.01 -0.02
C GLU A 110 -9.51 3.50 -0.02
N ALA A 111 -8.97 2.95 -1.11
CA ALA A 111 -8.69 1.52 -1.21
C ALA A 111 -7.65 1.09 -0.17
N ALA A 112 -6.59 1.87 -0.02
CA ALA A 112 -5.55 1.61 0.96
C ALA A 112 -6.09 1.67 2.39
N SER A 113 -6.96 2.65 2.67
CA SER A 113 -7.59 2.79 3.99
C SER A 113 -8.46 1.60 4.35
N ARG A 114 -9.24 1.10 3.40
CA ARG A 114 -10.09 -0.08 3.62
C ARG A 114 -9.26 -1.32 3.89
N ALA A 115 -8.22 -1.53 3.09
CA ALA A 115 -7.33 -2.68 3.27
C ALA A 115 -6.63 -2.61 4.63
N LEU A 116 -6.11 -1.46 4.98
CA LEU A 116 -5.40 -1.24 6.24
C LEU A 116 -6.30 -1.52 7.45
N GLN A 117 -7.52 -0.96 7.45
CA GLN A 117 -8.46 -1.16 8.55
C GLN A 117 -8.78 -2.65 8.77
N TRP A 118 -9.07 -3.36 7.70
CA TRP A 118 -9.39 -4.78 7.78
C TRP A 118 -8.19 -5.58 8.30
N MET A 119 -7.02 -5.34 7.75
CA MET A 119 -5.81 -6.07 8.11
C MET A 119 -5.35 -5.78 9.54
N GLU A 120 -5.52 -4.56 10.02
CA GLU A 120 -5.21 -4.21 11.42
C GLU A 120 -6.16 -4.90 12.39
N ILE A 121 -7.45 -4.98 12.07
CA ILE A 121 -8.43 -5.70 12.89
C ILE A 121 -8.06 -7.17 12.98
N GLN A 122 -7.73 -7.80 11.86
CA GLN A 122 -7.32 -9.21 11.84
C GLN A 122 -6.06 -9.44 12.68
N SER A 123 -5.08 -8.55 12.57
CA SER A 123 -3.85 -8.65 13.35
C SER A 123 -4.10 -8.52 14.85
N GLN A 124 -5.00 -7.64 15.27
CA GLN A 124 -5.38 -7.48 16.67
C GLN A 124 -6.09 -8.71 17.21
N GLU A 125 -7.00 -9.29 16.44
CA GLU A 125 -7.70 -10.51 16.83
C GLU A 125 -6.74 -11.70 16.99
N ALA A 126 -5.75 -11.80 16.11
CA ALA A 126 -4.72 -12.84 16.20
C ALA A 126 -3.89 -12.71 17.48
N VAL A 127 -3.63 -11.48 17.92
CA VAL A 127 -2.85 -11.22 19.14
C VAL A 127 -3.65 -11.53 20.40
N LYS A 128 -4.98 -11.40 20.36
CA LYS A 128 -5.86 -11.67 21.52
C LYS A 128 -6.05 -13.15 21.81
N VAL A 129 -5.69 -14.02 20.91
CA VAL A 129 -5.78 -15.46 21.10
C VAL A 129 -4.51 -15.99 21.73
#